data_31c49c9fa28c7efb7e34209cecc1c138
#
_entry.id   31c49c9fa28c7efb7e34209cecc1c138
#
_cell.length_a   1.000
_cell.length_b   1.000
_cell.length_c   1.000
_cell.angle_alpha   90.00
_cell.angle_beta   90.00
_cell.angle_gamma   90.00
#
_symmetry.space_group_name_H-M   'P 1'
#
loop_
_entity.id
_entity.type
_entity.pdbx_description
1 polymer ?
#
loop_
_entity_poly.entity_id
_entity_poly.type
_entity_poly.pdbx_seq_one_letter_code
_entity_poly.pdbx_strand_id
1 'polypeptide(L)'
;MLVPNDPQSAIGTRHSEEALSREDLIASRIRVTKVLPYQRSAPFISNLSLAIFSGLLLVFAFPDWSLWSLGWVGTAPLVMAVVREQRFWRSLLLGYVTGTIFYIGSCHWVTHSFNNYGAIPMWLSYIILTILASALGIFTGLFAAVLALAIKRFGGWALISAPVLWAASEWARLKTTGTGWNALGYSQAFQPPVIAISRIGGVYIVSALLVAASTALVFALIYLERRRGLIVLSTVGLLAILTVLYGQSIKPAETHKGTVSVAVIQPYVPIDGQWQDPAFVDRMTAQHISQSEQMIQESIKESGGAHNGQAEADKAATVADQRAKRSGVDLVIWPESPMNFDYDSDPPLRRRLAEFTNRNGVYLLMNSWGYPQADQAGARRGVASGALPRPP
;
A
#
# COMPACT_ATOMS: atom_id res chain seq x y z
N MET A 1 -32.70 -78.38 -27.00
CA MET A 1 -33.20 -77.37 -26.06
C MET A 1 -32.43 -76.03 -26.39
N LEU A 2 -33.14 -75.16 -27.09
CA LEU A 2 -32.63 -73.85 -27.47
C LEU A 2 -33.08 -72.86 -26.39
N VAL A 3 -32.13 -72.20 -25.76
CA VAL A 3 -32.33 -71.08 -24.80
C VAL A 3 -32.62 -69.83 -25.60
N PRO A 4 -33.76 -69.11 -25.30
CA PRO A 4 -34.06 -67.89 -26.02
C PRO A 4 -33.07 -66.79 -25.59
N ASN A 5 -32.42 -66.14 -26.57
CA ASN A 5 -31.66 -64.90 -26.37
C ASN A 5 -32.65 -63.77 -26.02
N ASP A 6 -32.62 -63.32 -24.79
CA ASP A 6 -33.40 -62.17 -24.34
C ASP A 6 -32.77 -60.86 -24.84
N PRO A 7 -33.40 -60.10 -25.75
CA PRO A 7 -32.87 -58.86 -26.27
C PRO A 7 -32.78 -57.70 -25.21
N GLN A 8 -33.43 -57.86 -24.05
CA GLN A 8 -33.39 -56.84 -22.99
C GLN A 8 -32.07 -56.86 -22.21
N SER A 9 -31.37 -58.03 -22.11
CA SER A 9 -30.06 -58.07 -21.44
C SER A 9 -28.95 -57.38 -22.25
N ALA A 10 -29.05 -57.35 -23.58
CA ALA A 10 -28.09 -56.69 -24.45
C ALA A 10 -28.21 -55.13 -24.46
N ILE A 11 -29.40 -54.60 -24.17
CA ILE A 11 -29.63 -53.15 -24.11
C ILE A 11 -29.13 -52.62 -22.78
N GLY A 12 -29.29 -53.32 -21.66
CA GLY A 12 -28.79 -52.89 -20.33
C GLY A 12 -27.27 -52.84 -20.27
N THR A 13 -26.56 -53.78 -20.90
CA THR A 13 -25.08 -53.79 -20.93
C THR A 13 -24.51 -52.68 -21.82
N ARG A 14 -25.16 -52.37 -22.94
CA ARG A 14 -24.69 -51.23 -23.78
C ARG A 14 -24.87 -49.86 -23.11
N HIS A 15 -25.96 -49.63 -22.40
CA HIS A 15 -26.18 -48.38 -21.66
C HIS A 15 -25.22 -48.22 -20.47
N SER A 16 -24.86 -49.31 -19.80
CA SER A 16 -23.87 -49.26 -18.72
C SER A 16 -22.44 -49.06 -19.23
N GLU A 17 -22.07 -49.66 -20.36
CA GLU A 17 -20.75 -49.43 -21.00
C GLU A 17 -20.62 -48.01 -21.57
N GLU A 18 -21.66 -47.43 -22.18
CA GLU A 18 -21.65 -46.03 -22.62
C GLU A 18 -21.63 -45.03 -21.43
N ALA A 19 -22.33 -45.34 -20.34
CA ALA A 19 -22.29 -44.53 -19.13
C ALA A 19 -20.90 -44.55 -18.44
N LEU A 20 -20.27 -45.73 -18.35
CA LEU A 20 -18.91 -45.89 -17.86
C LEU A 20 -17.89 -45.17 -18.76
N SER A 21 -18.03 -45.23 -20.09
CA SER A 21 -17.17 -44.51 -21.03
C SER A 21 -17.34 -43.01 -20.94
N ARG A 22 -18.51 -42.49 -20.64
CA ARG A 22 -18.76 -41.07 -20.43
C ARG A 22 -18.17 -40.57 -19.10
N GLU A 23 -18.33 -41.32 -18.03
CA GLU A 23 -17.69 -40.98 -16.74
C GLU A 23 -16.15 -41.08 -16.83
N ASP A 24 -15.62 -42.08 -17.51
CA ASP A 24 -14.18 -42.20 -17.77
C ASP A 24 -13.67 -41.09 -18.67
N LEU A 25 -14.43 -40.64 -19.66
CA LEU A 25 -14.10 -39.47 -20.49
C LEU A 25 -14.14 -38.16 -19.69
N ILE A 26 -15.11 -37.98 -18.81
CA ILE A 26 -15.17 -36.82 -17.91
C ILE A 26 -14.02 -36.89 -16.90
N ALA A 27 -13.78 -38.06 -16.31
CA ALA A 27 -12.65 -38.26 -15.39
C ALA A 27 -11.30 -38.10 -16.06
N SER A 28 -11.14 -38.52 -17.31
CA SER A 28 -9.92 -38.31 -18.09
C SER A 28 -9.74 -36.84 -18.47
N ARG A 29 -10.81 -36.13 -18.84
CA ARG A 29 -10.76 -34.66 -19.06
C ARG A 29 -10.43 -33.90 -17.78
N ILE A 30 -10.94 -34.31 -16.63
CA ILE A 30 -10.61 -33.74 -15.32
C ILE A 30 -9.17 -34.11 -14.93
N ARG A 31 -8.69 -35.30 -15.22
CA ARG A 31 -7.28 -35.71 -14.98
C ARG A 31 -6.30 -34.97 -15.89
N VAL A 32 -6.60 -34.80 -17.16
CA VAL A 32 -5.76 -34.05 -18.13
C VAL A 32 -5.61 -32.58 -17.74
N THR A 33 -6.64 -32.00 -17.08
CA THR A 33 -6.53 -30.64 -16.52
C THR A 33 -5.76 -30.56 -15.19
N LYS A 34 -5.53 -31.70 -14.50
CA LYS A 34 -4.85 -31.75 -13.20
C LYS A 34 -3.32 -31.84 -13.27
N VAL A 35 -2.77 -32.29 -14.37
CA VAL A 35 -1.31 -32.45 -14.52
C VAL A 35 -0.84 -31.40 -15.53
N LEU A 36 -0.33 -30.28 -15.03
CA LEU A 36 0.38 -29.35 -15.88
C LEU A 36 1.62 -30.08 -16.44
N PRO A 37 1.82 -30.12 -17.77
CA PRO A 37 2.94 -30.83 -18.38
C PRO A 37 4.32 -30.33 -17.90
N TYR A 38 4.35 -29.19 -17.23
CA TYR A 38 5.55 -28.53 -16.71
C TYR A 38 5.99 -29.03 -15.30
N GLN A 39 5.25 -29.95 -14.66
CA GLN A 39 5.59 -30.48 -13.33
C GLN A 39 6.80 -31.44 -13.31
N ARG A 40 7.35 -31.76 -14.50
CA ARG A 40 8.45 -32.74 -14.56
C ARG A 40 9.77 -32.07 -14.20
N SER A 41 10.22 -32.31 -12.95
CA SER A 41 11.63 -32.35 -12.54
C SER A 41 12.43 -31.05 -12.44
N ALA A 42 11.82 -29.87 -12.14
CA ALA A 42 12.65 -28.74 -11.76
C ALA A 42 13.18 -28.98 -10.32
N PRO A 43 14.50 -28.94 -10.09
CA PRO A 43 15.04 -29.08 -8.75
C PRO A 43 14.56 -27.93 -7.87
N PHE A 44 14.34 -28.18 -6.56
CA PHE A 44 13.86 -27.17 -5.61
C PHE A 44 14.72 -25.91 -5.61
N ILE A 45 16.03 -26.04 -5.82
CA ILE A 45 16.98 -24.92 -5.95
C ILE A 45 16.57 -23.97 -7.08
N SER A 46 16.12 -24.49 -8.23
CA SER A 46 15.63 -23.63 -9.33
C SER A 46 14.38 -22.84 -8.95
N ASN A 47 13.46 -23.44 -8.18
CA ASN A 47 12.27 -22.74 -7.67
C ASN A 47 12.65 -21.72 -6.60
N LEU A 48 13.65 -22.02 -5.77
CA LEU A 48 14.18 -21.08 -4.79
C LEU A 48 14.85 -19.86 -5.47
N SER A 49 15.62 -20.08 -6.54
CA SER A 49 16.21 -18.99 -7.32
C SER A 49 15.14 -18.09 -7.92
N LEU A 50 14.02 -18.64 -8.41
CA LEU A 50 12.89 -17.83 -8.90
C LEU A 50 12.22 -17.03 -7.76
N ALA A 51 12.10 -17.61 -6.57
CA ALA A 51 11.55 -16.92 -5.41
C ALA A 51 12.44 -15.75 -4.97
N ILE A 52 13.75 -15.95 -4.90
CA ILE A 52 14.74 -14.91 -4.61
C ILE A 52 14.67 -13.81 -5.67
N PHE A 53 14.66 -14.19 -6.94
CA PHE A 53 14.59 -13.24 -8.05
C PHE A 53 13.29 -12.41 -8.01
N SER A 54 12.16 -13.04 -7.69
CA SER A 54 10.89 -12.33 -7.47
C SER A 54 11.00 -11.29 -6.37
N GLY A 55 11.57 -11.66 -5.21
CA GLY A 55 11.80 -10.73 -4.11
C GLY A 55 12.63 -9.52 -4.51
N LEU A 56 13.72 -9.74 -5.26
CA LEU A 56 14.58 -8.66 -5.75
C LEU A 56 13.85 -7.75 -6.76
N LEU A 57 13.09 -8.31 -7.71
CA LEU A 57 12.30 -7.50 -8.63
C LEU A 57 11.30 -6.61 -7.89
N LEU A 58 10.68 -7.14 -6.83
CA LEU A 58 9.76 -6.36 -6.00
C LEU A 58 10.48 -5.25 -5.22
N VAL A 59 11.70 -5.48 -4.72
CA VAL A 59 12.51 -4.41 -4.10
C VAL A 59 12.75 -3.27 -5.08
N PHE A 60 13.19 -3.58 -6.29
CA PHE A 60 13.49 -2.57 -7.31
C PHE A 60 12.26 -1.80 -7.81
N ALA A 61 11.03 -2.35 -7.60
CA ALA A 61 9.80 -1.66 -7.97
C ALA A 61 9.43 -0.51 -7.01
N PHE A 62 10.05 -0.45 -5.82
CA PHE A 62 9.75 0.53 -4.77
C PHE A 62 10.74 1.70 -4.75
N PRO A 63 10.48 2.76 -3.94
CA PRO A 63 11.39 3.92 -3.77
C PRO A 63 12.83 3.49 -3.51
N ASP A 64 13.76 4.36 -3.75
CA ASP A 64 15.20 4.25 -3.98
C ASP A 64 15.53 3.88 -5.43
N TRP A 65 14.86 2.88 -6.00
CA TRP A 65 15.05 2.47 -7.41
C TRP A 65 13.92 2.96 -8.31
N SER A 66 12.68 2.95 -7.80
CA SER A 66 11.48 3.46 -8.47
C SER A 66 11.23 2.86 -9.88
N LEU A 67 11.68 1.62 -10.11
CA LEU A 67 11.42 0.89 -11.35
C LEU A 67 9.99 0.32 -11.31
N TRP A 68 9.00 1.22 -11.23
CA TRP A 68 7.58 0.90 -11.04
C TRP A 68 7.04 -0.17 -12.00
N SER A 69 7.57 -0.24 -13.23
CA SER A 69 7.18 -1.24 -14.24
C SER A 69 7.45 -2.67 -13.78
N LEU A 70 8.44 -2.89 -12.90
CA LEU A 70 8.71 -4.20 -12.33
C LEU A 70 7.58 -4.70 -11.43
N GLY A 71 6.74 -3.82 -10.89
CA GLY A 71 5.54 -4.21 -10.15
C GLY A 71 4.58 -5.08 -10.98
N TRP A 72 4.55 -4.90 -12.32
CA TRP A 72 3.68 -5.65 -13.23
C TRP A 72 4.14 -7.08 -13.49
N VAL A 73 5.42 -7.38 -13.29
CA VAL A 73 6.02 -8.68 -13.57
C VAL A 73 6.74 -9.30 -12.38
N GLY A 74 6.95 -8.53 -11.32
CA GLY A 74 7.80 -8.92 -10.19
C GLY A 74 7.32 -10.16 -9.44
N THR A 75 6.02 -10.42 -9.40
CA THR A 75 5.46 -11.63 -8.78
C THR A 75 5.45 -12.84 -9.72
N ALA A 76 5.70 -12.67 -11.03
CA ALA A 76 5.66 -13.75 -12.00
C ALA A 76 6.66 -14.90 -11.70
N PRO A 77 7.92 -14.65 -11.30
CA PRO A 77 8.84 -15.72 -10.95
C PRO A 77 8.37 -16.53 -9.74
N LEU A 78 7.80 -15.89 -8.70
CA LEU A 78 7.22 -16.60 -7.56
C LEU A 78 6.03 -17.47 -8.01
N VAL A 79 5.09 -16.93 -8.78
CA VAL A 79 3.94 -17.68 -9.30
C VAL A 79 4.41 -18.87 -10.12
N MET A 80 5.43 -18.71 -10.98
CA MET A 80 6.03 -19.80 -11.72
C MET A 80 6.64 -20.87 -10.81
N ALA A 81 7.35 -20.46 -9.76
CA ALA A 81 7.93 -21.38 -8.78
C ALA A 81 6.83 -22.19 -8.06
N VAL A 82 5.72 -21.54 -7.67
CA VAL A 82 4.56 -22.18 -7.03
C VAL A 82 3.88 -23.18 -7.98
N VAL A 83 3.72 -22.83 -9.25
CA VAL A 83 3.17 -23.73 -10.27
C VAL A 83 4.00 -25.01 -10.41
N ARG A 84 5.32 -24.88 -10.34
CA ARG A 84 6.25 -26.01 -10.44
C ARG A 84 6.26 -26.89 -9.18
N GLU A 85 6.16 -26.28 -7.97
CA GLU A 85 6.35 -27.01 -6.71
C GLU A 85 5.08 -27.67 -6.20
N GLN A 86 3.96 -26.99 -6.15
CA GLN A 86 2.63 -27.43 -5.69
C GLN A 86 2.57 -28.18 -4.34
N ARG A 87 3.64 -28.18 -3.56
CA ARG A 87 3.68 -28.75 -2.20
C ARG A 87 3.51 -27.61 -1.20
N PHE A 88 2.53 -27.72 -0.29
CA PHE A 88 2.18 -26.67 0.65
C PHE A 88 3.38 -26.05 1.36
N TRP A 89 4.15 -26.83 2.09
CA TRP A 89 5.27 -26.32 2.88
C TRP A 89 6.42 -25.75 2.07
N ARG A 90 6.70 -26.33 0.91
CA ARG A 90 7.74 -25.80 0.02
C ARG A 90 7.28 -24.52 -0.67
N SER A 91 6.02 -24.44 -1.09
CA SER A 91 5.46 -23.21 -1.64
C SER A 91 5.37 -22.10 -0.60
N LEU A 92 5.00 -22.45 0.65
CA LEU A 92 5.06 -21.53 1.79
C LEU A 92 6.48 -20.97 1.96
N LEU A 93 7.51 -21.83 1.94
CA LEU A 93 8.90 -21.41 2.06
C LEU A 93 9.32 -20.50 0.89
N LEU A 94 8.93 -20.81 -0.35
CA LEU A 94 9.24 -19.97 -1.52
C LEU A 94 8.64 -18.57 -1.38
N GLY A 95 7.35 -18.48 -1.03
CA GLY A 95 6.69 -17.20 -0.78
C GLY A 95 7.29 -16.45 0.41
N TYR A 96 7.61 -17.16 1.50
CA TYR A 96 8.26 -16.60 2.67
C TYR A 96 9.62 -15.96 2.33
N VAL A 97 10.45 -16.66 1.57
CA VAL A 97 11.75 -16.12 1.11
C VAL A 97 11.54 -14.89 0.23
N THR A 98 10.60 -14.95 -0.73
CA THR A 98 10.25 -13.80 -1.57
C THR A 98 9.84 -12.60 -0.72
N GLY A 99 8.92 -12.79 0.21
CA GLY A 99 8.41 -11.72 1.07
C GLY A 99 9.48 -11.16 2.00
N THR A 100 10.30 -12.02 2.62
CA THR A 100 11.39 -11.59 3.51
C THR A 100 12.40 -10.73 2.76
N ILE A 101 12.85 -11.15 1.56
CA ILE A 101 13.77 -10.36 0.73
C ILE A 101 13.12 -9.02 0.36
N PHE A 102 11.87 -9.06 -0.07
CA PHE A 102 11.13 -7.86 -0.43
C PHE A 102 11.05 -6.86 0.73
N TYR A 103 10.66 -7.31 1.94
CA TYR A 103 10.54 -6.41 3.08
C TYR A 103 11.89 -5.95 3.64
N ILE A 104 12.94 -6.76 3.62
CA ILE A 104 14.29 -6.31 3.99
C ILE A 104 14.72 -5.17 3.07
N GLY A 105 14.60 -5.35 1.75
CA GLY A 105 15.06 -4.36 0.79
C GLY A 105 14.21 -3.09 0.76
N SER A 106 12.88 -3.22 0.81
CA SER A 106 11.97 -2.06 0.69
C SER A 106 11.73 -1.32 2.01
N CYS A 107 12.04 -1.93 3.17
CA CYS A 107 11.91 -1.31 4.49
C CYS A 107 13.26 -1.00 5.16
N HIS A 108 14.38 -1.02 4.44
CA HIS A 108 15.71 -0.79 5.03
C HIS A 108 15.84 0.60 5.69
N TRP A 109 15.05 1.59 5.25
CA TRP A 109 14.99 2.92 5.86
C TRP A 109 14.64 2.88 7.37
N VAL A 110 13.95 1.83 7.82
CA VAL A 110 13.60 1.63 9.25
C VAL A 110 14.87 1.51 10.11
N THR A 111 15.98 0.96 9.57
CA THR A 111 17.25 0.86 10.30
C THR A 111 17.83 2.24 10.61
N HIS A 112 17.65 3.19 9.69
CA HIS A 112 18.05 4.58 9.90
C HIS A 112 17.25 5.21 11.05
N SER A 113 15.94 4.96 11.08
CA SER A 113 15.07 5.44 12.16
C SER A 113 15.47 4.85 13.51
N PHE A 114 15.74 3.56 13.59
CA PHE A 114 16.18 2.90 14.82
C PHE A 114 17.53 3.42 15.31
N ASN A 115 18.46 3.67 14.40
CA ASN A 115 19.78 4.17 14.75
C ASN A 115 19.74 5.63 15.21
N ASN A 116 19.09 6.51 14.45
CA ASN A 116 19.13 7.94 14.69
C ASN A 116 18.17 8.40 15.80
N TYR A 117 16.98 7.79 15.90
CA TYR A 117 15.97 8.19 16.88
C TYR A 117 15.93 7.26 18.10
N GLY A 118 16.27 5.99 17.91
CA GLY A 118 16.24 4.98 18.97
C GLY A 118 17.58 4.73 19.63
N ALA A 119 18.66 5.38 19.17
CA ALA A 119 20.04 5.14 19.62
C ALA A 119 20.45 3.65 19.55
N ILE A 120 19.81 2.87 18.67
CA ILE A 120 20.09 1.45 18.49
C ILE A 120 21.29 1.29 17.55
N PRO A 121 22.33 0.50 17.92
CA PRO A 121 23.45 0.26 17.02
C PRO A 121 23.00 -0.31 15.67
N MET A 122 23.65 0.12 14.58
CA MET A 122 23.23 -0.23 13.22
C MET A 122 23.11 -1.75 12.98
N TRP A 123 24.05 -2.54 13.50
CA TRP A 123 24.01 -4.01 13.37
C TRP A 123 22.75 -4.61 14.01
N LEU A 124 22.34 -4.09 15.18
CA LEU A 124 21.15 -4.54 15.88
C LEU A 124 19.87 -4.09 15.13
N SER A 125 19.88 -2.89 14.54
CA SER A 125 18.79 -2.39 13.68
C SER A 125 18.53 -3.31 12.49
N TYR A 126 19.58 -3.87 11.85
CA TYR A 126 19.43 -4.85 10.78
C TYR A 126 18.88 -6.19 11.28
N ILE A 127 19.23 -6.63 12.48
CA ILE A 127 18.65 -7.84 13.07
C ILE A 127 17.14 -7.63 13.30
N ILE A 128 16.76 -6.50 13.90
CA ILE A 128 15.35 -6.15 14.16
C ILE A 128 14.59 -6.07 12.83
N LEU A 129 15.14 -5.41 11.82
CA LEU A 129 14.54 -5.35 10.48
C LEU A 129 14.35 -6.75 9.89
N THR A 130 15.34 -7.64 10.03
CA THR A 130 15.25 -9.01 9.50
C THR A 130 14.14 -9.80 10.20
N ILE A 131 13.98 -9.67 11.51
CA ILE A 131 12.90 -10.29 12.28
C ILE A 131 11.54 -9.74 11.81
N LEU A 132 11.40 -8.42 11.68
CA LEU A 132 10.18 -7.77 11.20
C LEU A 132 9.84 -8.21 9.78
N ALA A 133 10.79 -8.16 8.86
CA ALA A 133 10.62 -8.59 7.47
C ALA A 133 10.24 -10.07 7.37
N SER A 134 10.82 -10.92 8.22
CA SER A 134 10.49 -12.34 8.33
C SER A 134 9.05 -12.56 8.78
N ALA A 135 8.59 -11.80 9.77
CA ALA A 135 7.20 -11.84 10.22
C ALA A 135 6.22 -11.39 9.12
N LEU A 136 6.54 -10.33 8.40
CA LEU A 136 5.73 -9.86 7.27
C LEU A 136 5.77 -10.83 6.09
N GLY A 137 6.91 -11.48 5.84
CA GLY A 137 7.11 -12.48 4.80
C GLY A 137 6.19 -13.70 4.92
N ILE A 138 5.69 -14.01 6.13
CA ILE A 138 4.74 -15.10 6.37
C ILE A 138 3.48 -14.93 5.50
N PHE A 139 2.98 -13.71 5.32
CA PHE A 139 1.77 -13.46 4.53
C PHE A 139 1.99 -13.78 3.04
N THR A 140 3.16 -13.45 2.49
CA THR A 140 3.54 -13.85 1.12
C THR A 140 3.73 -15.38 1.04
N GLY A 141 4.24 -15.99 2.10
CA GLY A 141 4.32 -17.45 2.25
C GLY A 141 2.94 -18.11 2.20
N LEU A 142 1.98 -17.60 2.98
CA LEU A 142 0.60 -18.09 3.01
C LEU A 142 -0.09 -17.92 1.64
N PHE A 143 0.08 -16.78 0.99
CA PHE A 143 -0.38 -16.60 -0.39
C PHE A 143 0.12 -17.72 -1.31
N ALA A 144 1.43 -17.99 -1.30
CA ALA A 144 2.04 -19.00 -2.15
C ALA A 144 1.56 -20.42 -1.81
N ALA A 145 1.40 -20.73 -0.53
CA ALA A 145 0.91 -22.02 -0.07
C ALA A 145 -0.56 -22.27 -0.45
N VAL A 146 -1.43 -21.28 -0.26
CA VAL A 146 -2.85 -21.37 -0.65
C VAL A 146 -3.00 -21.46 -2.16
N LEU A 147 -2.23 -20.68 -2.92
CA LEU A 147 -2.21 -20.77 -4.38
C LEU A 147 -1.76 -22.16 -4.85
N ALA A 148 -0.75 -22.75 -4.22
CA ALA A 148 -0.30 -24.11 -4.52
C ALA A 148 -1.40 -25.16 -4.30
N LEU A 149 -2.16 -25.05 -3.20
CA LEU A 149 -3.31 -25.92 -2.93
C LEU A 149 -4.41 -25.74 -3.98
N ALA A 150 -4.70 -24.49 -4.35
CA ALA A 150 -5.69 -24.19 -5.38
C ALA A 150 -5.27 -24.79 -6.74
N ILE A 151 -3.99 -24.64 -7.13
CA ILE A 151 -3.46 -25.22 -8.37
C ILE A 151 -3.52 -26.76 -8.32
N LYS A 152 -3.16 -27.36 -7.20
CA LYS A 152 -3.24 -28.82 -7.02
C LYS A 152 -4.67 -29.35 -7.14
N ARG A 153 -5.66 -28.57 -6.68
CA ARG A 153 -7.08 -28.97 -6.65
C ARG A 153 -7.78 -28.68 -7.97
N PHE A 154 -7.53 -27.51 -8.59
CA PHE A 154 -8.28 -27.00 -9.74
C PHE A 154 -7.42 -26.87 -11.03
N GLY A 155 -6.14 -27.24 -10.97
CA GLY A 155 -5.22 -27.10 -12.12
C GLY A 155 -4.86 -25.65 -12.42
N GLY A 156 -4.41 -25.39 -13.64
CA GLY A 156 -3.92 -24.06 -14.06
C GLY A 156 -4.96 -22.95 -13.99
N TRP A 157 -6.25 -23.26 -14.06
CA TRP A 157 -7.31 -22.26 -13.90
C TRP A 157 -7.32 -21.61 -12.51
N ALA A 158 -6.76 -22.27 -11.49
CA ALA A 158 -6.60 -21.69 -10.17
C ALA A 158 -5.73 -20.41 -10.16
N LEU A 159 -4.93 -20.20 -11.18
CA LEU A 159 -4.12 -18.98 -11.33
C LEU A 159 -4.99 -17.72 -11.39
N ILE A 160 -6.26 -17.82 -11.84
CA ILE A 160 -7.20 -16.70 -11.83
C ILE A 160 -7.50 -16.20 -10.40
N SER A 161 -7.33 -17.06 -9.39
CA SER A 161 -7.52 -16.66 -7.98
C SER A 161 -6.32 -15.90 -7.40
N ALA A 162 -5.15 -15.93 -8.03
CA ALA A 162 -3.92 -15.34 -7.49
C ALA A 162 -4.05 -13.83 -7.17
N PRO A 163 -4.67 -12.97 -8.00
CA PRO A 163 -4.88 -11.56 -7.69
C PRO A 163 -5.68 -11.35 -6.40
N VAL A 164 -6.75 -12.12 -6.21
CA VAL A 164 -7.60 -12.02 -5.02
C VAL A 164 -6.89 -12.56 -3.78
N LEU A 165 -6.17 -13.67 -3.90
CA LEU A 165 -5.38 -14.24 -2.81
C LEU A 165 -4.27 -13.30 -2.36
N TRP A 166 -3.64 -12.59 -3.29
CA TRP A 166 -2.62 -11.60 -2.95
C TRP A 166 -3.23 -10.41 -2.20
N ALA A 167 -4.30 -9.81 -2.73
CA ALA A 167 -5.02 -8.72 -2.07
C ALA A 167 -5.50 -9.12 -0.67
N ALA A 168 -6.03 -10.35 -0.53
CA ALA A 168 -6.45 -10.90 0.76
C ALA A 168 -5.26 -11.06 1.73
N SER A 169 -4.09 -11.46 1.25
CA SER A 169 -2.88 -11.57 2.09
C SER A 169 -2.38 -10.22 2.58
N GLU A 170 -2.42 -9.18 1.74
CA GLU A 170 -2.07 -7.81 2.14
C GLU A 170 -3.08 -7.24 3.15
N TRP A 171 -4.37 -7.47 2.91
CA TRP A 171 -5.43 -7.07 3.84
C TRP A 171 -5.30 -7.79 5.20
N ALA A 172 -5.05 -9.10 5.20
CA ALA A 172 -4.83 -9.88 6.41
C ALA A 172 -3.60 -9.37 7.18
N ARG A 173 -2.52 -9.06 6.47
CA ARG A 173 -1.32 -8.46 7.06
C ARG A 173 -1.65 -7.15 7.78
N LEU A 174 -2.35 -6.23 7.13
CA LEU A 174 -2.77 -4.98 7.77
C LEU A 174 -3.61 -5.23 9.02
N LYS A 175 -4.59 -6.15 8.95
CA LYS A 175 -5.50 -6.43 10.07
C LYS A 175 -4.83 -7.10 11.26
N THR A 176 -3.79 -7.89 11.02
CA THR A 176 -3.10 -8.63 12.09
C THR A 176 -1.91 -7.87 12.67
N THR A 177 -1.20 -7.10 11.85
CA THR A 177 0.04 -6.42 12.29
C THR A 177 -0.13 -4.91 12.47
N GLY A 178 -1.25 -4.33 12.04
CA GLY A 178 -1.43 -2.89 11.94
C GLY A 178 -0.59 -2.22 10.85
N THR A 179 0.27 -2.99 10.15
CA THR A 179 1.25 -2.47 9.20
C THR A 179 0.77 -2.62 7.77
N GLY A 180 0.37 -1.50 7.16
CA GLY A 180 -0.02 -1.43 5.75
C GLY A 180 1.12 -1.12 4.78
N TRP A 181 2.36 -0.98 5.28
CA TRP A 181 3.51 -0.57 4.47
C TRP A 181 3.76 -1.52 3.30
N ASN A 182 4.22 -0.95 2.19
CA ASN A 182 4.68 -1.67 1.01
C ASN A 182 3.68 -2.71 0.47
N ALA A 183 2.37 -2.38 0.45
CA ALA A 183 1.45 -3.10 -0.42
C ALA A 183 1.92 -2.92 -1.87
N LEU A 184 1.83 -3.95 -2.70
CA LEU A 184 2.39 -3.96 -4.05
C LEU A 184 1.87 -2.78 -4.90
N GLY A 185 0.60 -2.39 -4.70
CA GLY A 185 -0.01 -1.25 -5.39
C GLY A 185 0.70 0.08 -5.14
N TYR A 186 1.41 0.25 -4.03
CA TYR A 186 2.20 1.47 -3.77
C TYR A 186 3.39 1.63 -4.71
N SER A 187 3.86 0.58 -5.36
CA SER A 187 4.86 0.71 -6.42
C SER A 187 4.40 1.61 -7.57
N GLN A 188 3.07 1.83 -7.70
CA GLN A 188 2.47 2.67 -8.72
C GLN A 188 2.10 4.08 -8.21
N ALA A 189 2.54 4.50 -7.03
CA ALA A 189 2.13 5.76 -6.39
C ALA A 189 2.31 6.99 -7.29
N PHE A 190 3.34 7.00 -8.13
CA PHE A 190 3.63 8.08 -9.07
C PHE A 190 3.06 7.84 -10.48
N GLN A 191 2.09 6.93 -10.62
CA GLN A 191 1.39 6.64 -11.86
C GLN A 191 -0.11 6.97 -11.73
N PRO A 192 -0.50 8.28 -11.78
CA PRO A 192 -1.88 8.72 -11.53
C PRO A 192 -2.94 7.95 -12.32
N PRO A 193 -2.75 7.62 -13.61
CA PRO A 193 -3.75 6.88 -14.36
C PRO A 193 -3.97 5.46 -13.84
N VAL A 194 -2.93 4.81 -13.30
CA VAL A 194 -3.02 3.45 -12.76
C VAL A 194 -3.67 3.46 -11.38
N ILE A 195 -3.23 4.36 -10.51
CA ILE A 195 -3.75 4.42 -9.14
C ILE A 195 -5.20 4.91 -9.05
N ALA A 196 -5.74 5.52 -10.10
CA ALA A 196 -7.11 6.00 -10.14
C ALA A 196 -8.15 4.90 -9.80
N ILE A 197 -7.86 3.63 -10.14
CA ILE A 197 -8.72 2.48 -9.81
C ILE A 197 -8.81 2.25 -8.29
N SER A 198 -7.90 2.80 -7.50
CA SER A 198 -7.95 2.70 -6.04
C SER A 198 -9.22 3.30 -5.43
N ARG A 199 -9.92 4.17 -6.14
CA ARG A 199 -11.23 4.71 -5.76
C ARG A 199 -12.28 3.61 -5.54
N ILE A 200 -12.12 2.44 -6.17
CA ILE A 200 -13.08 1.32 -6.11
C ILE A 200 -12.76 0.39 -4.94
N GLY A 201 -11.48 0.09 -4.69
CA GLY A 201 -11.09 -0.92 -3.71
C GLY A 201 -9.76 -0.65 -3.00
N GLY A 202 -9.35 0.63 -2.92
CA GLY A 202 -8.11 1.02 -2.28
C GLY A 202 -6.87 0.47 -3.00
N VAL A 203 -5.75 0.44 -2.29
CA VAL A 203 -4.47 -0.08 -2.81
C VAL A 203 -4.57 -1.56 -3.22
N TYR A 204 -5.48 -2.31 -2.62
CA TYR A 204 -5.60 -3.76 -2.85
C TYR A 204 -6.05 -4.10 -4.27
N ILE A 205 -6.90 -3.27 -4.90
CA ILE A 205 -7.32 -3.51 -6.29
C ILE A 205 -6.17 -3.19 -7.26
N VAL A 206 -5.32 -2.22 -6.93
CA VAL A 206 -4.09 -1.93 -7.69
C VAL A 206 -3.13 -3.11 -7.58
N SER A 207 -2.88 -3.62 -6.37
CA SER A 207 -2.08 -4.84 -6.14
C SER A 207 -2.63 -6.03 -6.91
N ALA A 208 -3.95 -6.24 -6.87
CA ALA A 208 -4.60 -7.32 -7.62
C ALA A 208 -4.40 -7.19 -9.13
N LEU A 209 -4.48 -5.99 -9.70
CA LEU A 209 -4.22 -5.75 -11.12
C LEU A 209 -2.78 -6.11 -11.51
N LEU A 210 -1.80 -5.72 -10.70
CA LEU A 210 -0.38 -6.04 -10.93
C LEU A 210 -0.12 -7.54 -10.88
N VAL A 211 -0.70 -8.23 -9.88
CA VAL A 211 -0.61 -9.68 -9.77
C VAL A 211 -1.35 -10.38 -10.91
N ALA A 212 -2.49 -9.83 -11.38
CA ALA A 212 -3.18 -10.35 -12.55
C ALA A 212 -2.29 -10.33 -13.80
N ALA A 213 -1.55 -9.23 -14.02
CA ALA A 213 -0.62 -9.13 -15.14
C ALA A 213 0.52 -10.17 -15.04
N SER A 214 1.17 -10.26 -13.88
CA SER A 214 2.20 -11.28 -13.60
C SER A 214 1.66 -12.71 -13.81
N THR A 215 0.45 -12.98 -13.34
CA THR A 215 -0.18 -14.30 -13.42
C THR A 215 -0.60 -14.63 -14.86
N ALA A 216 -1.10 -13.64 -15.61
CA ALA A 216 -1.44 -13.81 -17.01
C ALA A 216 -0.20 -14.15 -17.85
N LEU A 217 0.94 -13.50 -17.56
CA LEU A 217 2.22 -13.83 -18.17
C LEU A 217 2.61 -15.29 -17.91
N VAL A 218 2.54 -15.72 -16.64
CA VAL A 218 2.85 -17.11 -16.27
C VAL A 218 1.87 -18.10 -16.92
N PHE A 219 0.58 -17.78 -16.94
CA PHE A 219 -0.43 -18.58 -17.62
C PHE A 219 -0.13 -18.72 -19.11
N ALA A 220 0.23 -17.63 -19.79
CA ALA A 220 0.61 -17.65 -21.20
C ALA A 220 1.87 -18.49 -21.46
N LEU A 221 2.87 -18.42 -20.57
CA LEU A 221 4.11 -19.23 -20.68
C LEU A 221 3.86 -20.72 -20.48
N ILE A 222 2.93 -21.10 -19.62
CA ILE A 222 2.61 -22.50 -19.33
C ILE A 222 1.72 -23.10 -20.43
N TYR A 223 0.72 -22.35 -20.89
CA TYR A 223 -0.22 -22.76 -21.93
C TYR A 223 0.18 -22.24 -23.30
N LEU A 224 1.46 -22.36 -23.67
CA LEU A 224 2.01 -21.99 -24.99
C LEU A 224 1.31 -22.69 -26.18
N GLU A 225 0.47 -23.68 -25.96
CA GLU A 225 -0.53 -24.16 -26.94
C GLU A 225 -1.68 -23.15 -27.13
N ARG A 226 -1.32 -22.00 -27.17
CA ARG A 226 -1.48 -20.82 -28.00
C ARG A 226 -2.74 -19.99 -27.81
N ARG A 227 -3.93 -20.51 -27.94
CA ARG A 227 -5.12 -19.66 -28.01
C ARG A 227 -5.57 -19.17 -26.63
N ARG A 228 -5.52 -20.05 -25.63
CA ARG A 228 -5.98 -19.74 -24.25
C ARG A 228 -5.03 -18.80 -23.52
N GLY A 229 -3.72 -19.02 -23.63
CA GLY A 229 -2.72 -18.14 -23.04
C GLY A 229 -2.79 -16.72 -23.61
N LEU A 230 -2.91 -16.60 -24.94
CA LEU A 230 -3.07 -15.31 -25.61
C LEU A 230 -4.36 -14.61 -25.21
N ILE A 231 -5.49 -15.32 -25.09
CA ILE A 231 -6.77 -14.74 -24.65
C ILE A 231 -6.63 -14.16 -23.23
N VAL A 232 -6.07 -14.91 -22.28
CA VAL A 232 -5.90 -14.42 -20.90
C VAL A 232 -4.97 -13.21 -20.85
N LEU A 233 -3.83 -13.27 -21.55
CA LEU A 233 -2.89 -12.16 -21.61
C LEU A 233 -3.52 -10.92 -22.25
N SER A 234 -4.24 -11.07 -23.36
CA SER A 234 -4.94 -9.96 -24.02
C SER A 234 -6.05 -9.39 -23.17
N THR A 235 -6.80 -10.23 -22.43
CA THR A 235 -7.85 -9.77 -21.53
C THR A 235 -7.28 -8.93 -20.39
N VAL A 236 -6.19 -9.39 -19.75
CA VAL A 236 -5.56 -8.62 -18.67
C VAL A 236 -4.88 -7.37 -19.22
N GLY A 237 -4.26 -7.44 -20.41
CA GLY A 237 -3.73 -6.26 -21.09
C GLY A 237 -4.81 -5.22 -21.39
N LEU A 238 -5.98 -5.67 -21.89
CA LEU A 238 -7.13 -4.80 -22.12
C LEU A 238 -7.63 -4.17 -20.80
N LEU A 239 -7.73 -4.94 -19.70
CA LEU A 239 -8.11 -4.41 -18.40
C LEU A 239 -7.11 -3.35 -17.91
N ALA A 240 -5.81 -3.57 -18.09
CA ALA A 240 -4.78 -2.58 -17.75
C ALA A 240 -4.95 -1.29 -18.59
N ILE A 241 -5.17 -1.43 -19.89
CA ILE A 241 -5.43 -0.29 -20.80
C ILE A 241 -6.71 0.46 -20.35
N LEU A 242 -7.80 -0.25 -20.10
CA LEU A 242 -9.05 0.35 -19.63
C LEU A 242 -8.87 1.07 -18.28
N THR A 243 -8.04 0.53 -17.38
CA THR A 243 -7.69 1.19 -16.12
C THR A 243 -6.98 2.52 -16.37
N VAL A 244 -6.01 2.54 -17.27
CA VAL A 244 -5.27 3.77 -17.63
C VAL A 244 -6.23 4.79 -18.28
N LEU A 245 -7.05 4.36 -19.23
CA LEU A 245 -8.03 5.23 -19.89
C LEU A 245 -9.06 5.79 -18.90
N TYR A 246 -9.54 4.96 -17.97
CA TYR A 246 -10.40 5.40 -16.87
C TYR A 246 -9.69 6.46 -16.03
N GLY A 247 -8.44 6.23 -15.62
CA GLY A 247 -7.66 7.18 -14.84
C GLY A 247 -7.44 8.52 -15.57
N GLN A 248 -7.21 8.49 -16.88
CA GLN A 248 -7.05 9.68 -17.70
C GLN A 248 -8.39 10.43 -17.88
N SER A 249 -9.52 9.73 -17.85
CA SER A 249 -10.85 10.37 -17.96
C SER A 249 -11.30 11.06 -16.68
N ILE A 250 -10.66 10.78 -15.54
CA ILE A 250 -10.96 11.44 -14.28
C ILE A 250 -10.40 12.85 -14.32
N LYS A 251 -11.27 13.81 -14.53
CA LYS A 251 -10.91 15.21 -14.34
C LYS A 251 -10.64 15.47 -12.86
N PRO A 252 -9.62 16.28 -12.52
CA PRO A 252 -9.50 16.81 -11.16
C PRO A 252 -10.87 17.41 -10.77
N ALA A 253 -11.29 17.18 -9.53
CA ALA A 253 -12.48 17.86 -9.04
C ALA A 253 -12.29 19.35 -9.30
N GLU A 254 -13.26 19.98 -9.94
CA GLU A 254 -13.23 21.45 -10.10
C GLU A 254 -13.06 22.02 -8.69
N THR A 255 -11.91 22.63 -8.46
CA THR A 255 -11.62 23.26 -7.18
C THR A 255 -12.72 24.26 -6.91
N HIS A 256 -13.37 24.14 -5.77
CA HIS A 256 -14.35 25.11 -5.32
C HIS A 256 -13.77 26.52 -5.45
N LYS A 257 -14.63 27.46 -5.81
CA LYS A 257 -14.27 28.86 -6.02
C LYS A 257 -13.55 29.41 -4.77
N GLY A 258 -12.24 29.51 -4.87
CA GLY A 258 -11.35 30.02 -3.83
C GLY A 258 -10.02 29.30 -3.83
N THR A 259 -8.95 30.03 -3.86
CA THR A 259 -7.59 29.53 -3.62
C THR A 259 -7.22 29.85 -2.19
N VAL A 260 -6.69 28.88 -1.46
CA VAL A 260 -6.11 29.09 -0.12
C VAL A 260 -4.61 29.10 -0.30
N SER A 261 -3.97 30.18 0.10
CA SER A 261 -2.51 30.32 0.11
C SER A 261 -1.95 29.70 1.37
N VAL A 262 -1.08 28.70 1.23
CA VAL A 262 -0.56 27.91 2.37
C VAL A 262 0.95 28.06 2.45
N ALA A 263 1.45 28.49 3.61
CA ALA A 263 2.87 28.46 3.95
C ALA A 263 3.18 27.23 4.80
N VAL A 264 4.00 26.32 4.28
CA VAL A 264 4.46 25.14 5.03
C VAL A 264 5.85 25.40 5.57
N ILE A 265 6.01 25.40 6.89
CA ILE A 265 7.26 25.68 7.57
C ILE A 265 7.95 24.36 7.92
N GLN A 266 9.16 24.17 7.44
CA GLN A 266 9.97 23.00 7.74
C GLN A 266 11.33 23.42 8.27
N PRO A 267 11.46 23.76 9.57
CA PRO A 267 12.74 24.07 10.16
C PRO A 267 13.60 22.82 10.24
N TYR A 268 14.91 22.99 10.09
CA TYR A 268 15.86 21.94 10.42
C TYR A 268 15.96 21.83 11.95
N VAL A 269 15.41 20.74 12.51
CA VAL A 269 15.44 20.50 13.93
C VAL A 269 16.49 19.44 14.25
N PRO A 270 17.50 19.75 15.08
CA PRO A 270 18.49 18.77 15.50
C PRO A 270 17.86 17.63 16.32
N ILE A 271 18.28 16.40 16.06
CA ILE A 271 17.79 15.18 16.73
C ILE A 271 18.81 14.79 17.82
N ASP A 272 19.13 15.72 18.69
CA ASP A 272 20.20 15.55 19.69
C ASP A 272 19.69 15.28 21.11
N GLY A 273 18.44 14.89 21.28
CA GLY A 273 17.85 14.51 22.57
C GLY A 273 17.45 15.68 23.46
N GLN A 274 17.51 16.91 22.98
CA GLN A 274 17.16 18.12 23.77
C GLN A 274 15.64 18.35 23.90
N TRP A 275 14.82 17.40 23.49
CA TRP A 275 13.34 17.50 23.47
C TRP A 275 12.69 17.72 24.83
N GLN A 276 13.40 17.42 25.91
CA GLN A 276 12.93 17.56 27.30
C GLN A 276 13.33 18.90 27.92
N ASP A 277 14.20 19.67 27.26
CA ASP A 277 14.62 20.99 27.71
C ASP A 277 13.56 22.04 27.34
N PRO A 278 12.89 22.68 28.31
CA PRO A 278 11.91 23.74 28.06
C PRO A 278 12.50 24.90 27.24
N ALA A 279 13.78 25.24 27.45
CA ALA A 279 14.46 26.26 26.69
C ALA A 279 14.63 25.87 25.20
N PHE A 280 14.76 24.58 24.91
CA PHE A 280 14.78 24.09 23.52
C PHE A 280 13.41 24.30 22.85
N VAL A 281 12.30 23.94 23.52
CA VAL A 281 10.95 24.13 23.02
C VAL A 281 10.67 25.61 22.72
N ASP A 282 11.09 26.51 23.63
CA ASP A 282 10.97 27.97 23.44
C ASP A 282 11.76 28.46 22.24
N ARG A 283 13.00 28.01 22.06
CA ARG A 283 13.82 28.36 20.89
C ARG A 283 13.18 27.87 19.59
N MET A 284 12.70 26.63 19.57
CA MET A 284 12.04 26.07 18.39
C MET A 284 10.74 26.82 18.04
N THR A 285 9.92 27.14 19.04
CA THR A 285 8.72 27.96 18.84
C THR A 285 9.06 29.32 18.27
N ALA A 286 10.11 29.98 18.80
CA ALA A 286 10.59 31.26 18.27
C ALA A 286 11.06 31.14 16.83
N GLN A 287 11.80 30.09 16.50
CA GLN A 287 12.27 29.82 15.14
C GLN A 287 11.11 29.60 14.16
N HIS A 288 10.11 28.79 14.54
CA HIS A 288 8.92 28.56 13.71
C HIS A 288 8.16 29.85 13.44
N ILE A 289 7.94 30.68 14.48
CA ILE A 289 7.31 31.99 14.31
C ILE A 289 8.12 32.88 13.38
N SER A 290 9.43 32.96 13.58
CA SER A 290 10.31 33.81 12.77
C SER A 290 10.30 33.39 11.28
N GLN A 291 10.42 32.07 11.01
CA GLN A 291 10.37 31.56 9.64
C GLN A 291 8.99 31.77 9.01
N SER A 292 7.91 31.61 9.79
CA SER A 292 6.55 31.90 9.32
C SER A 292 6.38 33.36 8.92
N GLU A 293 6.89 34.30 9.74
CA GLU A 293 6.85 35.73 9.46
C GLU A 293 7.69 36.08 8.22
N GLN A 294 8.84 35.45 8.06
CA GLN A 294 9.67 35.64 6.86
C GLN A 294 8.95 35.19 5.60
N MET A 295 8.33 34.01 5.58
CA MET A 295 7.55 33.50 4.44
C MET A 295 6.36 34.39 4.12
N ILE A 296 5.65 34.90 5.14
CA ILE A 296 4.55 35.84 4.96
C ILE A 296 5.05 37.14 4.30
N GLN A 297 6.19 37.68 4.75
CA GLN A 297 6.77 38.90 4.17
C GLN A 297 7.25 38.71 2.73
N GLU A 298 7.80 37.54 2.41
CA GLU A 298 8.18 37.19 1.04
C GLU A 298 6.96 37.09 0.14
N SER A 299 5.88 36.43 0.59
CA SER A 299 4.61 36.33 -0.14
C SER A 299 3.97 37.69 -0.39
N ILE A 300 4.01 38.62 0.58
CA ILE A 300 3.53 39.99 0.40
C ILE A 300 4.33 40.73 -0.69
N LYS A 301 5.67 40.60 -0.70
CA LYS A 301 6.53 41.21 -1.70
C LYS A 301 6.24 40.70 -3.11
N GLU A 302 6.06 39.35 -3.25
CA GLU A 302 5.70 38.75 -4.53
C GLU A 302 4.32 39.15 -5.02
N SER A 303 3.32 39.22 -4.13
CA SER A 303 1.96 39.61 -4.45
C SER A 303 1.83 41.10 -4.74
N GLY A 304 2.63 41.95 -4.10
CA GLY A 304 2.63 43.42 -4.31
C GLY A 304 3.08 43.86 -5.70
N GLY A 305 3.83 43.00 -6.42
CA GLY A 305 4.21 43.19 -7.81
C GLY A 305 3.08 42.91 -8.83
N ALA A 306 2.09 42.12 -8.44
CA ALA A 306 1.03 41.62 -9.36
C ALA A 306 -0.33 42.36 -9.23
N HIS A 307 -0.54 43.23 -8.23
CA HIS A 307 -1.88 43.69 -7.85
C HIS A 307 -2.24 45.15 -8.22
N ASN A 308 -1.63 45.73 -9.25
CA ASN A 308 -2.02 47.06 -9.72
C ASN A 308 -3.28 47.10 -10.64
N GLY A 309 -4.03 46.02 -10.77
CA GLY A 309 -5.12 45.92 -11.76
C GLY A 309 -6.53 45.52 -11.29
N GLN A 310 -6.75 45.12 -10.04
CA GLN A 310 -8.03 44.50 -9.63
C GLN A 310 -8.69 45.07 -8.37
N ALA A 311 -8.52 46.33 -8.08
CA ALA A 311 -9.01 46.96 -6.84
C ALA A 311 -10.54 47.28 -6.80
N GLU A 312 -11.32 46.96 -7.83
CA GLU A 312 -12.75 47.38 -7.90
C GLU A 312 -13.81 46.29 -7.67
N ALA A 313 -13.43 44.99 -7.53
CA ALA A 313 -14.42 43.90 -7.52
C ALA A 313 -14.88 43.42 -6.13
N ASP A 314 -14.35 43.90 -5.01
CA ASP A 314 -14.48 43.22 -3.72
C ASP A 314 -15.08 44.09 -2.59
N LYS A 315 -16.31 44.59 -2.77
CA LYS A 315 -17.06 45.24 -1.67
C LYS A 315 -17.79 44.27 -0.71
N ALA A 316 -17.69 42.95 -0.90
CA ALA A 316 -18.42 41.94 -0.13
C ALA A 316 -17.53 40.98 0.68
N ALA A 317 -16.22 41.22 0.77
CA ALA A 317 -15.32 40.33 1.50
C ALA A 317 -15.49 40.45 3.02
N THR A 318 -15.51 39.31 3.72
CA THR A 318 -15.52 39.26 5.19
C THR A 318 -14.22 39.84 5.78
N VAL A 319 -14.23 40.19 7.08
CA VAL A 319 -13.05 40.73 7.78
C VAL A 319 -11.87 39.75 7.70
N ALA A 320 -12.14 38.43 7.65
CA ALA A 320 -11.13 37.38 7.46
C ALA A 320 -10.52 37.45 6.06
N ASP A 321 -11.32 37.61 5.00
CA ASP A 321 -10.84 37.78 3.61
C ASP A 321 -9.98 39.03 3.44
N GLN A 322 -10.31 40.10 4.14
CA GLN A 322 -9.53 41.34 4.11
C GLN A 322 -8.17 41.19 4.83
N ARG A 323 -8.09 40.34 5.87
CA ARG A 323 -6.85 40.05 6.60
C ARG A 323 -5.94 39.15 5.78
N ALA A 324 -6.48 38.09 5.17
CA ALA A 324 -5.75 37.18 4.29
C ALA A 324 -5.16 37.92 3.06
N LYS A 325 -5.91 38.86 2.49
CA LYS A 325 -5.42 39.73 1.40
C LYS A 325 -4.22 40.62 1.78
N ARG A 326 -4.03 40.90 3.07
CA ARG A 326 -2.88 41.66 3.56
C ARG A 326 -1.61 40.81 3.71
N SER A 327 -1.77 39.55 4.06
CA SER A 327 -0.64 38.65 4.33
C SER A 327 -0.16 37.84 3.12
N GLY A 328 -0.98 37.75 2.05
CA GLY A 328 -0.68 36.86 0.93
C GLY A 328 -0.69 35.38 1.29
N VAL A 329 -0.90 35.02 2.58
CA VAL A 329 -0.95 33.68 3.13
C VAL A 329 -2.19 33.55 4.01
N ASP A 330 -3.00 32.52 3.81
CA ASP A 330 -4.20 32.24 4.59
C ASP A 330 -3.92 31.30 5.75
N LEU A 331 -3.07 30.30 5.52
CA LEU A 331 -2.79 29.21 6.45
C LEU A 331 -1.29 28.95 6.57
N VAL A 332 -0.79 28.93 7.78
CA VAL A 332 0.56 28.47 8.12
C VAL A 332 0.47 27.07 8.69
N ILE A 333 1.28 26.13 8.20
CA ILE A 333 1.37 24.76 8.68
C ILE A 333 2.74 24.51 9.26
N TRP A 334 2.79 24.10 10.54
CA TRP A 334 3.99 23.68 11.22
C TRP A 334 4.10 22.14 11.20
N PRO A 335 5.31 21.55 11.27
CA PRO A 335 5.50 20.12 11.26
C PRO A 335 4.97 19.45 12.55
N GLU A 336 4.80 18.13 12.48
CA GLU A 336 4.39 17.32 13.63
C GLU A 336 5.42 17.39 14.77
N SER A 337 6.68 17.28 14.45
CA SER A 337 7.79 17.28 15.40
C SER A 337 8.73 18.46 15.14
N PRO A 338 9.33 19.04 16.15
CA PRO A 338 9.44 18.64 17.57
C PRO A 338 8.49 19.38 18.52
N MET A 339 7.27 19.60 18.16
CA MET A 339 6.32 20.40 18.92
C MET A 339 5.76 19.61 20.11
N ASN A 340 6.59 19.33 21.10
CA ASN A 340 6.24 18.59 22.31
C ASN A 340 5.65 19.51 23.41
N PHE A 341 4.73 20.37 23.06
CA PHE A 341 4.04 21.22 24.02
C PHE A 341 2.57 20.85 24.14
N ASP A 342 2.01 21.13 25.29
CA ASP A 342 0.59 21.03 25.55
C ASP A 342 -0.04 22.43 25.42
N TYR A 343 -0.69 22.68 24.29
CA TYR A 343 -1.32 23.98 24.00
C TYR A 343 -2.37 24.35 25.03
N ASP A 344 -3.09 23.35 25.59
CA ASP A 344 -4.18 23.60 26.53
C ASP A 344 -3.68 23.99 27.91
N SER A 345 -2.52 23.48 28.34
CA SER A 345 -1.95 23.73 29.66
C SER A 345 -0.87 24.82 29.70
N ASP A 346 -0.50 25.44 28.56
CA ASP A 346 0.50 26.51 28.47
C ASP A 346 -0.11 27.87 28.07
N PRO A 347 -0.61 28.70 29.02
CA PRO A 347 -1.19 30.00 28.71
C PRO A 347 -0.22 31.02 28.08
N PRO A 348 1.08 31.06 28.45
CA PRO A 348 2.07 31.88 27.79
C PRO A 348 2.20 31.54 26.28
N LEU A 349 2.34 30.27 25.96
CA LEU A 349 2.41 29.79 24.58
C LEU A 349 1.14 30.17 23.80
N ARG A 350 -0.04 29.89 24.35
CA ARG A 350 -1.32 30.27 23.70
C ARG A 350 -1.38 31.74 23.36
N ARG A 351 -0.98 32.63 24.28
CA ARG A 351 -0.93 34.06 24.02
C ARG A 351 0.00 34.40 22.87
N ARG A 352 1.21 33.86 22.89
CA ARG A 352 2.23 34.09 21.88
C ARG A 352 1.77 33.65 20.47
N LEU A 353 1.12 32.48 20.38
CA LEU A 353 0.58 32.00 19.13
C LEU A 353 -0.65 32.81 18.66
N ALA A 354 -1.52 33.21 19.56
CA ALA A 354 -2.64 34.09 19.27
C ALA A 354 -2.18 35.48 18.81
N GLU A 355 -1.14 36.05 19.42
CA GLU A 355 -0.54 37.30 18.97
C GLU A 355 0.06 37.17 17.56
N PHE A 356 0.77 36.07 17.27
CA PHE A 356 1.33 35.77 15.96
C PHE A 356 0.24 35.69 14.90
N THR A 357 -0.81 34.86 15.12
CA THR A 357 -1.89 34.65 14.15
C THR A 357 -2.72 35.90 13.94
N ASN A 358 -3.02 36.63 15.02
CA ASN A 358 -3.80 37.88 14.91
C ASN A 358 -3.03 39.00 14.24
N ARG A 359 -1.74 39.16 14.52
CA ARG A 359 -0.88 40.19 13.91
C ARG A 359 -0.75 39.97 12.41
N ASN A 360 -0.57 38.73 11.98
CA ASN A 360 -0.37 38.39 10.57
C ASN A 360 -1.67 38.09 9.83
N GLY A 361 -2.79 37.93 10.53
CA GLY A 361 -4.08 37.61 9.90
C GLY A 361 -4.16 36.24 9.26
N VAL A 362 -3.44 35.24 9.80
CA VAL A 362 -3.33 33.89 9.28
C VAL A 362 -3.94 32.88 10.23
N TYR A 363 -4.36 31.72 9.69
CA TYR A 363 -4.63 30.53 10.49
C TYR A 363 -3.33 29.76 10.72
N LEU A 364 -3.22 29.06 11.86
CA LEU A 364 -2.11 28.20 12.18
C LEU A 364 -2.59 26.76 12.41
N LEU A 365 -2.04 25.84 11.64
CA LEU A 365 -2.19 24.40 11.87
C LEU A 365 -0.89 23.86 12.44
N MET A 366 -0.97 23.28 13.64
CA MET A 366 0.19 22.73 14.33
C MET A 366 -0.20 21.46 15.07
N ASN A 367 0.78 20.61 15.38
CA ASN A 367 0.59 19.50 16.31
C ASN A 367 0.75 19.98 17.75
N SER A 368 -0.04 19.44 18.66
CA SER A 368 0.05 19.67 20.10
C SER A 368 -0.33 18.41 20.86
N TRP A 369 0.32 18.16 21.99
CA TRP A 369 -0.15 17.18 22.94
C TRP A 369 -1.42 17.73 23.57
N GLY A 370 -2.56 17.10 23.25
CA GLY A 370 -3.84 17.41 23.88
C GLY A 370 -4.30 16.18 24.65
N TYR A 371 -4.57 16.33 25.93
CA TYR A 371 -5.39 15.33 26.60
C TYR A 371 -6.84 15.57 26.16
N PRO A 372 -7.59 14.53 25.72
CA PRO A 372 -9.03 14.69 25.58
C PRO A 372 -9.54 15.27 26.89
N GLN A 373 -10.09 16.47 26.88
CA GLN A 373 -10.83 16.96 28.02
C GLN A 373 -11.86 15.88 28.34
N ALA A 374 -11.69 15.20 29.47
CA ALA A 374 -12.70 14.28 29.96
C ALA A 374 -13.99 15.08 29.97
N ASP A 375 -14.89 14.75 29.05
CA ASP A 375 -16.23 15.34 29.03
C ASP A 375 -16.74 15.29 30.46
N GLN A 376 -16.97 16.42 31.09
CA GLN A 376 -17.46 16.47 32.47
C GLN A 376 -18.79 15.70 32.63
N ALA A 377 -19.46 15.38 31.54
CA ALA A 377 -20.58 14.47 31.43
C ALA A 377 -20.19 12.97 31.42
N GLY A 378 -18.94 12.60 31.03
CA GLY A 378 -18.45 11.21 30.95
C GLY A 378 -17.93 10.63 32.22
N ALA A 379 -17.64 11.45 33.24
CA ALA A 379 -17.15 11.01 34.57
C ALA A 379 -18.16 10.13 35.34
N ARG A 380 -19.38 9.97 34.83
CA ARG A 380 -20.41 9.07 35.41
C ARG A 380 -20.49 7.68 34.80
N ARG A 381 -19.73 7.40 33.74
CA ARG A 381 -19.65 6.05 33.15
C ARG A 381 -18.19 5.63 33.13
N GLY A 382 -17.82 4.76 34.09
CA GLY A 382 -16.48 4.21 34.21
C GLY A 382 -16.02 3.43 32.96
N VAL A 383 -15.48 4.16 31.98
CA VAL A 383 -14.68 3.59 30.91
C VAL A 383 -13.23 3.88 31.26
N ALA A 384 -12.53 2.85 31.66
CA ALA A 384 -11.07 2.92 31.81
C ALA A 384 -10.46 3.31 30.47
N SER A 385 -10.20 4.60 30.28
CA SER A 385 -9.32 5.05 29.22
C SER A 385 -7.91 4.61 29.62
N GLY A 386 -7.24 3.81 28.79
CA GLY A 386 -5.83 3.50 28.93
C GLY A 386 -5.01 4.78 28.75
N ALA A 387 -4.92 5.59 29.79
CA ALA A 387 -4.02 6.72 29.83
C ALA A 387 -2.59 6.17 29.85
N LEU A 388 -1.83 6.46 28.80
CA LEU A 388 -0.38 6.26 28.84
C LEU A 388 0.18 7.09 30.01
N PRO A 389 1.08 6.51 30.84
CA PRO A 389 1.69 7.24 31.92
C PRO A 389 2.48 8.45 31.38
N ARG A 390 2.42 9.56 32.09
CA ARG A 390 3.26 10.73 31.82
C ARG A 390 4.72 10.26 31.80
N PRO A 391 5.53 10.63 30.82
CA PRO A 391 6.95 10.44 30.94
C PRO A 391 7.46 11.19 32.20
N PRO A 392 8.46 10.63 32.89
CA PRO A 392 9.00 11.19 34.11
C PRO A 392 9.58 12.58 33.92
#